data_3a9087eaf74615ea007f4f08f7fa792b
#
_entry.id   3a9087eaf74615ea007f4f08f7fa792b
#
_cell.length_a   1.000
_cell.length_b   1.000
_cell.length_c   1.000
_cell.angle_alpha   90.00
_cell.angle_beta   90.00
_cell.angle_gamma   90.00
#
_symmetry.space_group_name_H-M   'P 1'
#
loop_
_entity.id
_entity.type
_entity.pdbx_description
1 polymer ?
#
loop_
_entity_poly.entity_id
_entity_poly.type
_entity_poly.pdbx_seq_one_letter_code
_entity_poly.pdbx_strand_id
1 'polypeptide(L)'
;MKHFFYIAAAVLSAGIFTACAQKGNTSEPLHAGTVVRDTLNGTPCCVYLPDYAQGKKFPVLYLQHGMYGNEDDWTEQGRLVEIMDSLLHAGEVKEMVVIMPDNCPSKPTADEEKDNAMTGEWERQFPQLIAEAEAKYPISNKPSERAIAGLSMGGFHTMHVSHYLHGQFAYVGLFSAAILPLEPNPIYDNWEEEIREQMKSTTLYWIGIGKEDFLYDLNVEYRRWLEANHLEYTYYESAGGHTWDNWQDYICRFLPKLFK
;
A
#
# COMPACT_ATOMS: atom_id res chain seq x y z
N MET A 1 -54.41 -0.26 24.99
CA MET A 1 -53.63 0.71 24.21
C MET A 1 -52.42 1.13 25.00
N LYS A 2 -51.23 0.55 24.70
CA LYS A 2 -49.94 0.96 25.29
C LYS A 2 -49.00 1.23 24.12
N HIS A 3 -48.68 2.50 23.92
CA HIS A 3 -47.70 2.93 22.90
C HIS A 3 -46.27 2.70 23.43
N PHE A 4 -45.52 1.84 22.76
CA PHE A 4 -44.07 1.74 22.94
C PHE A 4 -43.39 2.72 21.99
N PHE A 5 -42.73 3.70 22.53
CA PHE A 5 -41.79 4.56 21.81
C PHE A 5 -40.47 3.84 21.69
N TYR A 6 -40.05 3.51 20.48
CA TYR A 6 -38.67 3.10 20.18
C TYR A 6 -37.82 4.37 20.04
N ILE A 7 -36.93 4.58 20.99
CA ILE A 7 -35.85 5.57 20.87
C ILE A 7 -34.72 4.85 20.08
N ALA A 8 -34.50 5.25 18.83
CA ALA A 8 -33.35 4.84 18.06
C ALA A 8 -32.13 5.62 18.60
N ALA A 9 -31.26 4.96 19.32
CA ALA A 9 -29.96 5.50 19.67
C ALA A 9 -29.05 5.44 18.44
N ALA A 10 -28.81 6.59 17.81
CA ALA A 10 -27.76 6.74 16.82
C ALA A 10 -26.41 6.67 17.53
N VAL A 11 -25.72 5.55 17.43
CA VAL A 11 -24.33 5.43 17.85
C VAL A 11 -23.48 6.08 16.77
N LEU A 12 -23.03 7.32 17.02
CA LEU A 12 -21.98 7.95 16.20
C LEU A 12 -20.70 7.13 16.39
N SER A 13 -20.24 6.51 15.35
CA SER A 13 -18.91 5.92 15.25
C SER A 13 -17.84 7.01 15.03
N ALA A 14 -17.59 7.80 16.08
CA ALA A 14 -16.52 8.81 16.11
C ALA A 14 -15.33 8.25 16.90
N GLY A 15 -14.74 7.16 16.46
CA GLY A 15 -13.78 6.45 17.32
C GLY A 15 -12.38 6.20 16.79
N ILE A 16 -12.08 6.35 15.52
CA ILE A 16 -10.81 5.88 14.98
C ILE A 16 -9.83 7.01 14.59
N PHE A 17 -10.33 8.19 14.30
CA PHE A 17 -9.48 9.35 13.98
C PHE A 17 -8.70 9.95 15.15
N THR A 18 -8.96 9.51 16.38
CA THR A 18 -8.37 10.13 17.59
C THR A 18 -6.94 9.67 17.87
N ALA A 19 -6.47 8.59 17.27
CA ALA A 19 -5.13 8.06 17.54
C ALA A 19 -4.01 8.77 16.73
N CYS A 20 -4.31 9.24 15.51
CA CYS A 20 -3.34 9.99 14.70
C CYS A 20 -3.35 11.51 14.95
N ALA A 21 -4.40 12.06 15.59
CA ALA A 21 -4.60 13.51 15.65
C ALA A 21 -4.37 14.17 17.03
N GLN A 22 -3.99 13.46 18.08
CA GLN A 22 -3.83 14.04 19.42
C GLN A 22 -2.48 13.72 20.06
N LYS A 23 -1.43 14.46 19.65
CA LYS A 23 -0.34 14.90 20.55
C LYS A 23 0.51 15.96 19.85
N GLY A 24 0.40 17.20 20.28
CA GLY A 24 1.36 18.23 19.90
C GLY A 24 0.73 19.61 19.75
N ASN A 25 0.65 20.33 20.85
CA ASN A 25 0.30 21.74 20.83
C ASN A 25 1.59 22.56 20.72
N THR A 26 2.10 22.73 19.49
CA THR A 26 3.14 23.73 19.16
C THR A 26 2.75 24.39 17.85
N SER A 27 2.74 25.72 17.86
CA SER A 27 2.22 26.60 16.80
C SER A 27 3.20 26.84 15.65
N GLU A 28 3.95 25.83 15.24
CA GLU A 28 4.70 25.88 13.98
C GLU A 28 3.81 25.37 12.86
N PRO A 29 3.80 26.01 11.66
CA PRO A 29 3.07 25.47 10.54
C PRO A 29 3.60 24.08 10.22
N LEU A 30 2.70 23.10 10.12
CA LEU A 30 3.05 21.79 9.56
C LEU A 30 3.74 22.01 8.22
N HIS A 31 4.97 21.55 8.10
CA HIS A 31 5.64 21.47 6.81
C HIS A 31 4.94 20.37 6.03
N ALA A 32 3.95 20.76 5.25
CA ALA A 32 3.22 19.86 4.38
C ALA A 32 4.12 19.37 3.27
N GLY A 33 4.17 18.06 3.06
CA GLY A 33 4.81 17.53 1.87
C GLY A 33 4.09 18.02 0.61
N THR A 34 4.78 18.01 -0.51
CA THR A 34 4.23 18.44 -1.81
C THR A 34 3.91 17.22 -2.66
N VAL A 35 2.72 17.19 -3.27
CA VAL A 35 2.37 16.20 -4.28
C VAL A 35 2.60 16.80 -5.66
N VAL A 36 3.35 16.07 -6.49
CA VAL A 36 3.57 16.41 -7.89
C VAL A 36 3.01 15.29 -8.77
N ARG A 37 2.44 15.65 -9.91
CA ARG A 37 2.05 14.70 -10.96
C ARG A 37 3.18 14.54 -11.94
N ASP A 38 3.47 13.33 -12.31
CA ASP A 38 4.57 12.96 -13.17
C ASP A 38 4.25 11.73 -14.02
N THR A 39 5.16 11.37 -14.89
CA THR A 39 5.13 10.14 -15.68
C THR A 39 6.46 9.44 -15.52
N LEU A 40 6.44 8.18 -15.09
CA LEU A 40 7.60 7.32 -14.92
C LEU A 40 7.44 6.08 -15.80
N ASN A 41 8.38 5.85 -16.70
CA ASN A 41 8.32 4.77 -17.69
C ASN A 41 6.98 4.72 -18.47
N GLY A 42 6.46 5.90 -18.85
CA GLY A 42 5.17 6.01 -19.51
C GLY A 42 3.93 5.87 -18.60
N THR A 43 4.11 5.58 -17.32
CA THR A 43 3.04 5.40 -16.33
C THR A 43 2.77 6.71 -15.59
N PRO A 44 1.52 7.22 -15.58
CA PRO A 44 1.13 8.35 -14.74
C PRO A 44 1.39 8.04 -13.26
N CYS A 45 1.87 9.03 -12.52
CA CYS A 45 2.18 8.89 -11.09
C CYS A 45 1.84 10.17 -10.33
N CYS A 46 1.29 10.03 -9.12
CA CYS A 46 1.39 11.04 -8.08
C CYS A 46 2.60 10.75 -7.20
N VAL A 47 3.39 11.77 -6.89
CA VAL A 47 4.59 11.63 -6.06
C VAL A 47 4.50 12.59 -4.88
N TYR A 48 4.43 12.05 -3.67
CA TYR A 48 4.57 12.82 -2.44
C TYR A 48 6.05 13.03 -2.15
N LEU A 49 6.44 14.28 -2.00
CA LEU A 49 7.79 14.72 -1.67
C LEU A 49 7.79 15.38 -0.30
N PRO A 50 8.59 14.92 0.67
CA PRO A 50 8.76 15.64 1.91
C PRO A 50 9.48 16.97 1.65
N ASP A 51 9.32 17.95 2.55
CA ASP A 51 10.14 19.17 2.50
C ASP A 51 11.61 18.79 2.76
N TYR A 52 12.52 19.18 1.89
CA TYR A 52 13.89 18.71 1.96
C TYR A 52 14.96 19.76 1.55
N ALA A 53 16.10 19.67 2.19
CA ALA A 53 17.31 20.36 1.76
C ALA A 53 18.03 19.59 0.64
N GLN A 54 18.61 20.29 -0.31
CA GLN A 54 19.36 19.70 -1.42
C GLN A 54 20.44 18.72 -0.94
N GLY A 55 20.57 17.58 -1.64
CA GLY A 55 21.64 16.58 -1.41
C GLY A 55 21.25 15.43 -0.48
N LYS A 56 20.08 15.47 0.18
CA LYS A 56 19.57 14.35 0.97
C LYS A 56 18.88 13.33 0.04
N LYS A 57 19.15 12.04 0.26
CA LYS A 57 18.37 10.96 -0.33
C LYS A 57 17.42 10.37 0.69
N PHE A 58 16.22 10.01 0.24
CA PHE A 58 15.14 9.50 1.08
C PHE A 58 14.86 8.03 0.81
N PRO A 59 14.38 7.28 1.80
CA PRO A 59 13.67 6.03 1.54
C PRO A 59 12.48 6.27 0.63
N VAL A 60 12.03 5.21 -0.05
CA VAL A 60 10.89 5.28 -0.98
C VAL A 60 9.85 4.20 -0.69
N LEU A 61 8.58 4.58 -0.74
CA LEU A 61 7.43 3.69 -0.75
C LEU A 61 6.75 3.79 -2.13
N TYR A 62 6.62 2.66 -2.81
CA TYR A 62 5.73 2.50 -3.96
C TYR A 62 4.37 2.04 -3.45
N LEU A 63 3.32 2.83 -3.67
CA LEU A 63 1.99 2.62 -3.08
C LEU A 63 0.93 2.49 -4.17
N GLN A 64 0.37 1.29 -4.32
CA GLN A 64 -0.47 0.91 -5.45
C GLN A 64 -1.95 0.99 -5.10
N HIS A 65 -2.78 1.54 -6.01
CA HIS A 65 -4.24 1.61 -5.90
C HIS A 65 -4.90 0.29 -6.28
N GLY A 66 -6.21 0.18 -6.06
CA GLY A 66 -7.03 -0.97 -6.41
C GLY A 66 -7.58 -0.94 -7.83
N MET A 67 -8.38 -1.94 -8.17
CA MET A 67 -9.08 -2.02 -9.46
C MET A 67 -9.96 -0.78 -9.67
N TYR A 68 -10.04 -0.28 -10.90
CA TYR A 68 -10.76 0.93 -11.32
C TYR A 68 -10.23 2.25 -10.75
N GLY A 69 -9.17 2.21 -9.96
CA GLY A 69 -8.52 3.40 -9.44
C GLY A 69 -7.56 4.06 -10.43
N ASN A 70 -6.79 4.98 -9.91
CA ASN A 70 -5.72 5.67 -10.62
C ASN A 70 -4.68 6.23 -9.62
N GLU A 71 -3.68 6.94 -10.13
CA GLU A 71 -2.60 7.54 -9.33
C GLU A 71 -3.05 8.53 -8.25
N ASP A 72 -4.27 9.08 -8.38
CA ASP A 72 -4.81 10.07 -7.43
C ASP A 72 -5.51 9.46 -6.21
N ASP A 73 -5.91 8.20 -6.27
CA ASP A 73 -6.78 7.56 -5.27
C ASP A 73 -6.22 7.67 -3.84
N TRP A 74 -4.92 7.46 -3.66
CA TRP A 74 -4.31 7.55 -2.35
C TRP A 74 -4.25 8.97 -1.80
N THR A 75 -4.15 9.97 -2.67
CA THR A 75 -4.19 11.37 -2.25
C THR A 75 -5.62 11.86 -1.99
N GLU A 76 -6.58 11.47 -2.81
CA GLU A 76 -7.96 11.92 -2.72
C GLU A 76 -8.79 11.13 -1.70
N GLN A 77 -8.84 9.80 -1.86
CA GLN A 77 -9.63 8.92 -1.00
C GLN A 77 -8.81 8.38 0.17
N GLY A 78 -7.52 8.08 -0.05
CA GLY A 78 -6.61 7.55 0.96
C GLY A 78 -6.12 8.59 1.97
N ARG A 79 -6.29 9.89 1.67
CA ARG A 79 -5.85 11.00 2.52
C ARG A 79 -4.36 10.90 2.91
N LEU A 80 -3.55 10.41 1.99
CA LEU A 80 -2.14 10.11 2.25
C LEU A 80 -1.36 11.33 2.74
N VAL A 81 -1.63 12.52 2.17
CA VAL A 81 -0.90 13.75 2.53
C VAL A 81 -1.13 14.09 3.99
N GLU A 82 -2.40 14.14 4.42
CA GLU A 82 -2.76 14.46 5.81
C GLU A 82 -2.20 13.40 6.80
N ILE A 83 -2.22 12.13 6.40
CA ILE A 83 -1.66 11.04 7.22
C ILE A 83 -0.15 11.18 7.35
N MET A 84 0.56 11.38 6.23
CA MET A 84 2.01 11.56 6.23
C MET A 84 2.44 12.76 7.07
N ASP A 85 1.82 13.92 6.84
CA ASP A 85 2.14 15.15 7.55
C ASP A 85 1.87 15.02 9.05
N SER A 86 0.76 14.39 9.43
CA SER A 86 0.43 14.12 10.83
C SER A 86 1.47 13.23 11.52
N LEU A 87 1.85 12.13 10.86
CA LEU A 87 2.82 11.17 11.41
C LEU A 87 4.25 11.74 11.44
N LEU A 88 4.63 12.56 10.45
CA LEU A 88 5.90 13.29 10.44
C LEU A 88 5.97 14.29 11.58
N HIS A 89 4.91 15.07 11.78
CA HIS A 89 4.82 16.02 12.89
C HIS A 89 4.89 15.34 14.27
N ALA A 90 4.28 14.17 14.39
CA ALA A 90 4.35 13.36 15.61
C ALA A 90 5.71 12.68 15.82
N GLY A 91 6.62 12.71 14.82
CA GLY A 91 7.91 12.02 14.85
C GLY A 91 7.77 10.48 14.78
N GLU A 92 6.63 9.98 14.28
CA GLU A 92 6.33 8.56 14.24
C GLU A 92 6.86 7.87 12.97
N VAL A 93 7.11 8.64 11.91
CA VAL A 93 7.64 8.16 10.63
C VAL A 93 8.91 8.91 10.24
N LYS A 94 9.74 8.28 9.40
CA LYS A 94 10.83 8.96 8.72
C LYS A 94 10.32 9.69 7.48
N GLU A 95 10.98 10.78 7.13
CA GLU A 95 10.78 11.43 5.85
C GLU A 95 11.06 10.41 4.73
N MET A 96 10.12 10.27 3.82
CA MET A 96 10.22 9.36 2.67
C MET A 96 9.50 9.96 1.47
N VAL A 97 9.90 9.55 0.28
CA VAL A 97 9.14 9.78 -0.94
C VAL A 97 8.09 8.68 -1.08
N VAL A 98 6.87 9.04 -1.46
CA VAL A 98 5.83 8.04 -1.79
C VAL A 98 5.47 8.21 -3.26
N ILE A 99 5.64 7.15 -4.04
CA ILE A 99 5.30 7.10 -5.46
C ILE A 99 4.03 6.25 -5.62
N MET A 100 2.99 6.86 -6.17
CA MET A 100 1.68 6.26 -6.41
C MET A 100 1.47 6.15 -7.92
N PRO A 101 1.87 5.04 -8.54
CA PRO A 101 1.69 4.85 -9.98
C PRO A 101 0.26 4.44 -10.32
N ASP A 102 -0.22 4.81 -11.51
CA ASP A 102 -1.38 4.16 -12.13
C ASP A 102 -0.97 2.75 -12.58
N ASN A 103 -1.30 1.75 -11.79
CA ASN A 103 -0.97 0.35 -12.05
C ASN A 103 -1.93 -0.32 -13.06
N CYS A 104 -2.87 0.45 -13.61
CA CYS A 104 -3.82 0.01 -14.62
C CYS A 104 -4.08 1.11 -15.68
N PRO A 105 -3.02 1.55 -16.42
CA PRO A 105 -3.13 2.71 -17.32
C PRO A 105 -4.07 2.51 -18.51
N SER A 106 -4.32 1.28 -18.91
CA SER A 106 -5.38 0.94 -19.86
C SER A 106 -6.61 0.54 -19.07
N LYS A 107 -7.54 1.50 -18.88
CA LYS A 107 -8.84 1.20 -18.23
C LYS A 107 -9.53 0.10 -19.03
N PRO A 108 -9.69 -1.09 -18.47
CA PRO A 108 -10.28 -2.20 -19.20
C PRO A 108 -11.72 -1.86 -19.56
N THR A 109 -12.15 -2.25 -20.75
CA THR A 109 -13.57 -2.37 -21.05
C THR A 109 -14.13 -3.54 -20.24
N ALA A 110 -15.42 -3.53 -19.94
CA ALA A 110 -16.06 -4.52 -19.06
C ALA A 110 -15.80 -6.01 -19.45
N ASP A 111 -15.40 -6.26 -20.69
CA ASP A 111 -15.09 -7.60 -21.22
C ASP A 111 -13.57 -7.93 -21.18
N GLU A 112 -12.68 -6.91 -21.07
CA GLU A 112 -11.23 -7.07 -21.09
C GLU A 112 -10.61 -7.03 -19.68
N GLU A 113 -11.42 -6.82 -18.69
CA GLU A 113 -11.08 -6.39 -17.34
C GLU A 113 -10.23 -7.38 -16.54
N LYS A 114 -10.44 -8.68 -16.75
CA LYS A 114 -9.68 -9.73 -16.09
C LYS A 114 -8.32 -9.96 -16.74
N ASP A 115 -8.26 -9.84 -18.05
CA ASP A 115 -7.10 -10.27 -18.82
C ASP A 115 -5.93 -9.26 -18.74
N ASN A 116 -6.22 -7.95 -18.67
CA ASN A 116 -5.18 -6.92 -18.70
C ASN A 116 -4.49 -6.70 -17.35
N ALA A 117 -5.22 -6.80 -16.24
CA ALA A 117 -4.64 -6.56 -14.91
C ALA A 117 -3.70 -7.69 -14.44
N MET A 118 -3.87 -8.92 -14.95
CA MET A 118 -3.16 -10.10 -14.46
C MET A 118 -2.26 -10.75 -15.53
N THR A 119 -1.82 -9.96 -16.51
CA THR A 119 -0.94 -10.44 -17.58
C THR A 119 0.53 -10.55 -17.19
N GLY A 120 0.91 -10.02 -16.04
CA GLY A 120 2.30 -9.89 -15.61
C GLY A 120 3.04 -8.76 -16.30
N GLU A 121 2.38 -7.95 -17.11
CA GLU A 121 3.03 -6.84 -17.80
C GLU A 121 3.45 -5.75 -16.83
N TRP A 122 2.62 -5.46 -15.82
CA TRP A 122 2.94 -4.51 -14.77
C TRP A 122 4.22 -4.89 -14.01
N GLU A 123 4.33 -6.14 -13.62
CA GLU A 123 5.50 -6.67 -12.91
C GLU A 123 6.77 -6.58 -13.77
N ARG A 124 6.66 -6.89 -15.06
CA ARG A 124 7.80 -6.82 -16.00
C ARG A 124 8.33 -5.42 -16.24
N GLN A 125 7.46 -4.41 -16.23
CA GLN A 125 7.89 -3.02 -16.48
C GLN A 125 8.28 -2.27 -15.19
N PHE A 126 7.97 -2.82 -14.02
CA PHE A 126 8.25 -2.16 -12.73
C PHE A 126 9.75 -1.85 -12.49
N PRO A 127 10.74 -2.68 -12.93
CA PRO A 127 12.16 -2.33 -12.84
C PRO A 127 12.53 -1.03 -13.54
N GLN A 128 11.92 -0.75 -14.70
CA GLN A 128 12.15 0.48 -15.45
C GLN A 128 11.54 1.69 -14.73
N LEU A 129 10.36 1.52 -14.11
CA LEU A 129 9.74 2.55 -13.27
C LEU A 129 10.64 2.90 -12.08
N ILE A 130 11.21 1.89 -11.39
CA ILE A 130 12.18 2.11 -10.31
C ILE A 130 13.40 2.88 -10.82
N ALA A 131 13.99 2.45 -11.92
CA ALA A 131 15.20 3.07 -12.48
C ALA A 131 14.99 4.55 -12.85
N GLU A 132 13.84 4.88 -13.45
CA GLU A 132 13.50 6.26 -13.79
C GLU A 132 13.21 7.09 -12.54
N ALA A 133 12.52 6.53 -11.55
CA ALA A 133 12.28 7.19 -10.26
C ALA A 133 13.60 7.53 -9.55
N GLU A 134 14.57 6.62 -9.52
CA GLU A 134 15.88 6.83 -8.92
C GLU A 134 16.73 7.89 -9.65
N ALA A 135 16.54 8.01 -10.95
CA ALA A 135 17.21 9.05 -11.75
C ALA A 135 16.59 10.44 -11.55
N LYS A 136 15.28 10.50 -11.28
CA LYS A 136 14.50 11.75 -11.27
C LYS A 136 14.30 12.33 -9.88
N TYR A 137 14.17 11.49 -8.87
CA TYR A 137 13.88 11.89 -7.49
C TYR A 137 15.06 11.63 -6.54
N PRO A 138 15.15 12.38 -5.43
CA PRO A 138 16.20 12.21 -4.43
C PRO A 138 15.94 10.97 -3.55
N ILE A 139 15.76 9.80 -4.16
CA ILE A 139 15.50 8.54 -3.46
C ILE A 139 16.73 7.64 -3.40
N SER A 140 16.75 6.78 -2.39
CA SER A 140 17.79 5.78 -2.20
C SER A 140 17.60 4.61 -3.15
N ASN A 141 18.70 4.07 -3.65
CA ASN A 141 18.71 2.83 -4.45
C ASN A 141 18.95 1.56 -3.61
N LYS A 142 18.99 1.68 -2.29
CA LYS A 142 19.21 0.52 -1.42
C LYS A 142 17.91 -0.24 -1.20
N PRO A 143 17.87 -1.56 -1.39
CA PRO A 143 16.71 -2.37 -1.06
C PRO A 143 16.20 -2.21 0.37
N SER A 144 17.10 -2.00 1.35
CA SER A 144 16.75 -1.76 2.75
C SER A 144 16.01 -0.43 3.00
N GLU A 145 16.01 0.47 2.02
CA GLU A 145 15.35 1.78 2.06
C GLU A 145 14.20 1.84 1.03
N ARG A 146 13.73 0.66 0.57
CA ARG A 146 12.64 0.55 -0.41
C ARG A 146 11.51 -0.29 0.14
N ALA A 147 10.29 0.25 0.05
CA ALA A 147 9.05 -0.39 0.42
C ALA A 147 8.09 -0.45 -0.78
N ILE A 148 7.21 -1.43 -0.75
CA ILE A 148 6.07 -1.52 -1.68
C ILE A 148 4.82 -1.92 -0.89
N ALA A 149 3.69 -1.28 -1.18
CA ALA A 149 2.40 -1.63 -0.57
C ALA A 149 1.26 -1.35 -1.55
N GLY A 150 0.10 -1.94 -1.29
CA GLY A 150 -1.07 -1.67 -2.12
C GLY A 150 -2.33 -2.31 -1.59
N LEU A 151 -3.46 -1.79 -2.05
CA LEU A 151 -4.79 -2.26 -1.67
C LEU A 151 -5.44 -3.09 -2.78
N SER A 152 -6.21 -4.12 -2.41
CA SER A 152 -7.02 -4.91 -3.35
C SER A 152 -6.18 -5.48 -4.51
N MET A 153 -6.47 -5.12 -5.76
CA MET A 153 -5.64 -5.44 -6.92
C MET A 153 -4.22 -4.85 -6.82
N GLY A 154 -4.06 -3.65 -6.26
CA GLY A 154 -2.72 -3.11 -5.95
C GLY A 154 -1.98 -3.95 -4.91
N GLY A 155 -2.68 -4.62 -4.01
CA GLY A 155 -2.11 -5.64 -3.12
C GLY A 155 -1.66 -6.89 -3.88
N PHE A 156 -2.42 -7.34 -4.87
CA PHE A 156 -2.00 -8.39 -5.81
C PHE A 156 -0.69 -8.02 -6.51
N HIS A 157 -0.65 -6.85 -7.15
CA HIS A 157 0.56 -6.37 -7.81
C HIS A 157 1.73 -6.18 -6.84
N THR A 158 1.47 -5.68 -5.63
CA THR A 158 2.49 -5.56 -4.57
C THR A 158 3.13 -6.91 -4.26
N MET A 159 2.32 -7.95 -4.08
CA MET A 159 2.78 -9.30 -3.84
C MET A 159 3.67 -9.78 -4.99
N HIS A 160 3.15 -9.73 -6.22
CA HIS A 160 3.85 -10.28 -7.38
C HIS A 160 5.07 -9.46 -7.80
N VAL A 161 5.03 -8.11 -7.76
CA VAL A 161 6.21 -7.28 -8.00
C VAL A 161 7.32 -7.59 -6.99
N SER A 162 6.98 -7.72 -5.69
CA SER A 162 7.98 -8.00 -4.66
C SER A 162 8.60 -9.38 -4.83
N HIS A 163 7.83 -10.38 -5.25
CA HIS A 163 8.31 -11.73 -5.50
C HIS A 163 9.17 -11.80 -6.77
N TYR A 164 8.68 -11.24 -7.87
CA TYR A 164 9.39 -11.19 -9.14
C TYR A 164 10.73 -10.45 -9.04
N LEU A 165 10.76 -9.37 -8.25
CA LEU A 165 11.95 -8.58 -7.96
C LEU A 165 12.51 -8.90 -6.56
N HIS A 166 12.55 -10.17 -6.19
CA HIS A 166 13.00 -10.59 -4.86
C HIS A 166 14.35 -9.96 -4.49
N GLY A 167 14.47 -9.57 -3.22
CA GLY A 167 15.62 -8.85 -2.72
C GLY A 167 15.65 -7.34 -3.00
N GLN A 168 14.66 -6.79 -3.73
CA GLN A 168 14.60 -5.36 -4.03
C GLN A 168 13.76 -4.55 -3.02
N PHE A 169 12.95 -5.21 -2.19
CA PHE A 169 12.07 -4.56 -1.21
C PHE A 169 12.26 -5.17 0.17
N ALA A 170 12.68 -4.35 1.14
CA ALA A 170 12.76 -4.80 2.53
C ALA A 170 11.42 -4.74 3.26
N TYR A 171 10.45 -4.00 2.75
CA TYR A 171 9.13 -3.80 3.36
C TYR A 171 8.03 -4.03 2.34
N VAL A 172 7.10 -4.91 2.66
CA VAL A 172 5.97 -5.29 1.81
C VAL A 172 4.68 -5.15 2.61
N GLY A 173 3.67 -4.44 2.07
CA GLY A 173 2.37 -4.22 2.71
C GLY A 173 1.21 -4.66 1.84
N LEU A 174 0.45 -5.63 2.28
CA LEU A 174 -0.73 -6.16 1.60
C LEU A 174 -1.99 -5.70 2.33
N PHE A 175 -2.77 -4.82 1.70
CA PHE A 175 -3.97 -4.21 2.27
C PHE A 175 -5.21 -4.78 1.57
N SER A 176 -5.97 -5.65 2.22
CA SER A 176 -7.09 -6.35 1.59
C SER A 176 -6.71 -6.91 0.22
N ALA A 177 -5.54 -7.56 0.11
CA ALA A 177 -4.97 -7.93 -1.17
C ALA A 177 -5.80 -8.98 -1.90
N ALA A 178 -5.96 -8.82 -3.20
CA ALA A 178 -6.62 -9.78 -4.08
C ALA A 178 -5.67 -10.96 -4.38
N ILE A 179 -5.54 -11.87 -3.43
CA ILE A 179 -4.73 -13.08 -3.55
C ILE A 179 -5.57 -14.13 -4.30
N LEU A 180 -5.64 -13.97 -5.60
CA LEU A 180 -6.49 -14.79 -6.46
C LEU A 180 -5.73 -15.99 -7.02
N PRO A 181 -6.41 -17.15 -7.25
CA PRO A 181 -5.88 -18.19 -8.10
C PRO A 181 -5.57 -17.63 -9.49
N LEU A 182 -4.37 -17.92 -10.00
CA LEU A 182 -3.91 -17.39 -11.28
C LEU A 182 -4.08 -18.42 -12.38
N GLU A 183 -4.47 -17.97 -13.57
CA GLU A 183 -4.27 -18.74 -14.79
C GLU A 183 -2.76 -18.94 -15.02
N PRO A 184 -2.34 -20.06 -15.63
CA PRO A 184 -0.92 -20.31 -15.93
C PRO A 184 -0.30 -19.13 -16.68
N ASN A 185 0.71 -18.52 -16.08
CA ASN A 185 1.44 -17.39 -16.64
C ASN A 185 2.90 -17.47 -16.18
N PRO A 186 3.88 -17.48 -17.08
CA PRO A 186 5.28 -17.64 -16.72
C PRO A 186 5.82 -16.68 -15.65
N ILE A 187 5.18 -15.52 -15.50
CA ILE A 187 5.58 -14.55 -14.48
C ILE A 187 5.07 -14.91 -13.08
N TYR A 188 4.09 -15.81 -13.00
CA TYR A 188 3.48 -16.22 -11.72
C TYR A 188 3.69 -17.71 -11.40
N ASP A 189 4.17 -18.50 -12.36
CA ASP A 189 4.27 -19.97 -12.20
C ASP A 189 5.21 -20.41 -11.07
N ASN A 190 6.20 -19.58 -10.72
CA ASN A 190 7.18 -19.84 -9.66
C ASN A 190 6.96 -19.01 -8.39
N TRP A 191 5.79 -18.43 -8.22
CA TRP A 191 5.53 -17.48 -7.14
C TRP A 191 5.89 -18.02 -5.74
N GLU A 192 5.69 -19.30 -5.47
CA GLU A 192 6.02 -19.92 -4.19
C GLU A 192 7.52 -19.93 -3.89
N GLU A 193 8.36 -20.16 -4.88
CA GLU A 193 9.81 -20.08 -4.71
C GLU A 193 10.28 -18.64 -4.62
N GLU A 194 9.73 -17.78 -5.44
CA GLU A 194 10.04 -16.36 -5.46
C GLU A 194 9.69 -15.67 -4.13
N ILE A 195 8.55 -16.02 -3.49
CA ILE A 195 8.24 -15.50 -2.17
C ILE A 195 9.21 -16.00 -1.10
N ARG A 196 9.62 -17.27 -1.16
CA ARG A 196 10.64 -17.78 -0.22
C ARG A 196 11.96 -17.02 -0.37
N GLU A 197 12.36 -16.69 -1.60
CA GLU A 197 13.56 -15.86 -1.83
C GLU A 197 13.36 -14.42 -1.35
N GLN A 198 12.22 -13.80 -1.65
CA GLN A 198 11.88 -12.46 -1.16
C GLN A 198 11.94 -12.39 0.37
N MET A 199 11.33 -13.34 1.06
CA MET A 199 11.25 -13.36 2.52
C MET A 199 12.62 -13.44 3.22
N LYS A 200 13.67 -13.94 2.57
CA LYS A 200 15.04 -13.97 3.12
C LYS A 200 15.63 -12.57 3.35
N SER A 201 15.18 -11.58 2.58
CA SER A 201 15.65 -10.19 2.65
C SER A 201 14.59 -9.22 3.19
N THR A 202 13.39 -9.72 3.52
CA THR A 202 12.28 -8.92 4.01
C THR A 202 12.45 -8.60 5.50
N THR A 203 12.41 -7.30 5.82
CA THR A 203 12.38 -6.80 7.20
C THR A 203 10.96 -6.78 7.75
N LEU A 204 9.97 -6.50 6.91
CA LEU A 204 8.56 -6.47 7.26
C LEU A 204 7.70 -6.97 6.10
N TYR A 205 6.98 -8.06 6.33
CA TYR A 205 5.88 -8.50 5.48
C TYR A 205 4.57 -8.31 6.25
N TRP A 206 3.76 -7.35 5.84
CA TRP A 206 2.60 -6.90 6.59
C TRP A 206 1.31 -7.19 5.83
N ILE A 207 0.32 -7.78 6.50
CA ILE A 207 -0.98 -8.14 5.93
C ILE A 207 -2.08 -7.54 6.79
N GLY A 208 -2.96 -6.72 6.19
CA GLY A 208 -4.15 -6.18 6.83
C GLY A 208 -5.41 -6.54 6.06
N ILE A 209 -6.47 -6.95 6.79
CA ILE A 209 -7.78 -7.26 6.19
C ILE A 209 -8.92 -7.07 7.20
N GLY A 210 -10.08 -6.64 6.70
CA GLY A 210 -11.32 -6.55 7.47
C GLY A 210 -12.06 -7.88 7.53
N LYS A 211 -12.73 -8.15 8.64
CA LYS A 211 -13.51 -9.39 8.84
C LYS A 211 -14.67 -9.57 7.87
N GLU A 212 -15.25 -8.45 7.44
CA GLU A 212 -16.36 -8.43 6.48
C GLU A 212 -15.89 -8.19 5.04
N ASP A 213 -14.57 -8.23 4.78
CA ASP A 213 -14.00 -8.08 3.44
C ASP A 213 -14.28 -9.35 2.60
N PHE A 214 -14.77 -9.17 1.38
CA PHE A 214 -15.06 -10.29 0.49
C PHE A 214 -13.81 -11.10 0.08
N LEU A 215 -12.60 -10.55 0.28
CA LEU A 215 -11.32 -11.24 0.07
C LEU A 215 -10.79 -11.91 1.34
N TYR A 216 -11.57 -11.91 2.44
CA TYR A 216 -11.11 -12.40 3.75
C TYR A 216 -10.65 -13.86 3.68
N ASP A 217 -11.45 -14.75 3.10
CA ASP A 217 -11.14 -16.18 3.05
C ASP A 217 -9.87 -16.47 2.23
N LEU A 218 -9.66 -15.77 1.12
CA LEU A 218 -8.44 -15.88 0.32
C LEU A 218 -7.20 -15.45 1.11
N ASN A 219 -7.31 -14.39 1.90
CA ASN A 219 -6.23 -13.95 2.78
C ASN A 219 -5.97 -14.93 3.93
N VAL A 220 -7.00 -15.60 4.44
CA VAL A 220 -6.84 -16.68 5.44
C VAL A 220 -6.08 -17.87 4.83
N GLU A 221 -6.42 -18.29 3.61
CA GLU A 221 -5.73 -19.38 2.92
C GLU A 221 -4.26 -19.03 2.65
N TYR A 222 -3.99 -17.83 2.21
CA TYR A 222 -2.61 -17.37 1.98
C TYR A 222 -1.78 -17.35 3.27
N ARG A 223 -2.33 -16.84 4.36
CA ARG A 223 -1.65 -16.86 5.66
C ARG A 223 -1.37 -18.28 6.14
N ARG A 224 -2.32 -19.22 5.97
CA ARG A 224 -2.10 -20.64 6.28
C ARG A 224 -0.94 -21.23 5.47
N TRP A 225 -0.85 -20.82 4.19
CA TRP A 225 0.27 -21.24 3.35
C TRP A 225 1.60 -20.66 3.86
N LEU A 226 1.66 -19.37 4.23
CA LEU A 226 2.85 -18.76 4.84
C LEU A 226 3.26 -19.49 6.12
N GLU A 227 2.32 -19.78 7.02
CA GLU A 227 2.55 -20.52 8.27
C GLU A 227 3.07 -21.94 8.01
N ALA A 228 2.49 -22.65 7.07
CA ALA A 228 2.92 -24.00 6.69
C ALA A 228 4.34 -24.04 6.10
N ASN A 229 4.81 -22.91 5.52
CA ASN A 229 6.16 -22.75 4.98
C ASN A 229 7.12 -22.03 5.94
N HIS A 230 6.71 -21.78 7.19
CA HIS A 230 7.51 -21.10 8.23
C HIS A 230 7.99 -19.69 7.80
N LEU A 231 7.16 -18.96 7.03
CA LEU A 231 7.43 -17.61 6.59
C LEU A 231 6.81 -16.61 7.56
N GLU A 232 7.63 -15.73 8.12
CA GLU A 232 7.20 -14.79 9.15
C GLU A 232 6.49 -13.57 8.52
N TYR A 233 5.36 -13.17 9.10
CA TYR A 233 4.62 -11.98 8.68
C TYR A 233 3.97 -11.29 9.88
N THR A 234 3.66 -10.01 9.72
CA THR A 234 2.84 -9.25 10.67
C THR A 234 1.41 -9.19 10.16
N TYR A 235 0.45 -9.57 11.01
CA TYR A 235 -0.97 -9.57 10.66
C TYR A 235 -1.76 -8.55 11.46
N TYR A 236 -2.68 -7.88 10.78
CA TYR A 236 -3.65 -7.01 11.39
C TYR A 236 -5.05 -7.29 10.84
N GLU A 237 -5.99 -7.57 11.74
CA GLU A 237 -7.39 -7.80 11.42
C GLU A 237 -8.24 -6.66 11.97
N SER A 238 -8.98 -5.98 11.10
CA SER A 238 -9.94 -4.94 11.50
C SER A 238 -11.37 -5.46 11.46
N ALA A 239 -12.30 -4.70 12.03
CA ALA A 239 -13.70 -4.77 11.66
C ALA A 239 -13.91 -4.13 10.27
N GLY A 240 -15.11 -4.33 9.68
CA GLY A 240 -15.46 -3.75 8.40
C GLY A 240 -14.94 -4.52 7.19
N GLY A 241 -15.21 -4.01 6.01
CA GLY A 241 -15.02 -4.68 4.74
C GLY A 241 -13.99 -3.98 3.84
N HIS A 242 -14.21 -4.10 2.55
CA HIS A 242 -13.32 -3.61 1.47
C HIS A 242 -13.53 -2.12 1.23
N THR A 243 -13.01 -1.27 2.12
CA THR A 243 -13.31 0.16 2.14
C THR A 243 -12.09 1.04 2.40
N TRP A 244 -12.18 2.29 1.97
CA TRP A 244 -11.15 3.30 2.22
C TRP A 244 -10.90 3.56 3.71
N ASP A 245 -11.91 3.46 4.58
CA ASP A 245 -11.73 3.62 6.03
C ASP A 245 -10.73 2.58 6.57
N ASN A 246 -10.83 1.32 6.11
CA ASN A 246 -9.89 0.28 6.47
C ASN A 246 -8.50 0.52 5.88
N TRP A 247 -8.40 0.93 4.64
CA TRP A 247 -7.10 1.18 3.99
C TRP A 247 -6.38 2.40 4.57
N GLN A 248 -7.11 3.43 4.99
CA GLN A 248 -6.55 4.54 5.76
C GLN A 248 -6.02 4.06 7.13
N ASP A 249 -6.73 3.19 7.83
CA ASP A 249 -6.23 2.59 9.08
C ASP A 249 -4.99 1.74 8.83
N TYR A 250 -4.96 0.97 7.73
CA TYR A 250 -3.80 0.13 7.40
C TYR A 250 -2.57 0.95 7.08
N ILE A 251 -2.68 1.98 6.27
CA ILE A 251 -1.53 2.84 5.95
C ILE A 251 -1.02 3.58 7.21
N CYS A 252 -1.91 4.04 8.09
CA CYS A 252 -1.54 4.64 9.39
C CYS A 252 -0.74 3.68 10.28
N ARG A 253 -1.01 2.38 10.22
CA ARG A 253 -0.31 1.35 11.00
C ARG A 253 0.97 0.85 10.35
N PHE A 254 1.02 0.88 9.05
CA PHE A 254 2.15 0.39 8.26
C PHE A 254 3.29 1.40 8.20
N LEU A 255 3.01 2.66 7.88
CA LEU A 255 4.02 3.73 7.74
C LEU A 255 4.97 3.85 8.95
N PRO A 256 4.49 3.81 10.23
CA PRO A 256 5.39 3.89 11.38
C PRO A 256 6.34 2.71 11.55
N LYS A 257 6.17 1.64 10.80
CA LYS A 257 7.04 0.45 10.85
C LYS A 257 8.15 0.48 9.80
N LEU A 258 8.09 1.41 8.85
CA LEU A 258 9.03 1.51 7.74
C LEU A 258 10.35 2.15 8.16
N PHE A 259 11.45 1.64 7.63
CA PHE A 259 12.79 2.25 7.64
C PHE A 259 13.35 2.57 9.03
N LYS A 260 13.02 1.78 10.04
CA LYS A 260 13.50 1.95 11.42
C LYS A 260 14.95 1.52 11.61
#